data_f5d47b35f341ef4ed7b61007547f8fbe
#
_entry.id   f5d47b35f341ef4ed7b61007547f8fbe
#
_cell.length_a   1.000
_cell.length_b   1.000
_cell.length_c   1.000
_cell.angle_alpha   90.00
_cell.angle_beta   90.00
_cell.angle_gamma   90.00
#
_symmetry.space_group_name_H-M   'P 1'
#
loop_
_entity.id
_entity.type
_entity.pdbx_description
1 polymer ?
#
loop_
_entity_poly.entity_id
_entity_poly.type
_entity_poly.pdbx_seq_one_letter_code
_entity_poly.pdbx_strand_id
1 'polypeptide(L)'
;MPSSTRTGPGPRGPTPTTTPSSRPSSAPAGEWKQAAAYVEAAGQDWDERWSRVELLQELAQEDDDWLKRWRKAHPESGDAATVRAGLMVHRAWAIRGSAYAHKVSQAHMDTFQRMLPDAMKAAHEASELAPADPGPWVVMLTAARALNYDHGQFSRLFAGLQTRAPYHWAGHLQALQYWCAKWHGSDELMYDFAKRALAAAPPGSVLPGVYLYALDEDGQRSGRRRMGTERRTRGCC
;
A
#
# COMPACT_ATOMS: atom_id res chain seq x y z
N MET A 1 -58.12 -47.33 18.17
CA MET A 1 -57.33 -46.66 19.20
C MET A 1 -55.88 -46.93 18.97
N PRO A 2 -55.07 -46.09 18.36
CA PRO A 2 -53.60 -46.16 18.49
C PRO A 2 -53.09 -44.96 19.25
N SER A 3 -52.15 -45.23 20.16
CA SER A 3 -51.52 -44.35 21.12
C SER A 3 -50.58 -43.34 20.46
N SER A 4 -50.76 -42.07 20.83
CA SER A 4 -49.89 -40.95 20.47
C SER A 4 -48.61 -41.02 21.29
N THR A 5 -47.45 -41.19 20.63
CA THR A 5 -46.14 -41.03 21.24
C THR A 5 -45.63 -39.60 20.94
N ARG A 6 -45.57 -38.84 22.02
CA ARG A 6 -45.04 -37.45 22.05
C ARG A 6 -43.51 -37.49 22.05
N THR A 7 -42.91 -37.11 20.94
CA THR A 7 -41.47 -36.93 20.84
C THR A 7 -41.06 -35.58 21.43
N GLY A 8 -40.27 -35.63 22.52
CA GLY A 8 -39.72 -34.43 23.16
C GLY A 8 -38.57 -33.79 22.36
N PRO A 9 -38.29 -32.49 22.58
CA PRO A 9 -37.23 -31.82 21.86
C PRO A 9 -35.84 -32.33 22.28
N GLY A 10 -34.99 -32.64 21.29
CA GLY A 10 -33.62 -33.07 21.48
C GLY A 10 -32.72 -31.97 22.11
N PRO A 11 -31.55 -32.37 22.64
CA PRO A 11 -30.66 -31.47 23.36
C PRO A 11 -30.10 -30.40 22.45
N ARG A 12 -30.22 -29.12 22.85
CA ARG A 12 -29.59 -27.97 22.21
C ARG A 12 -28.07 -28.10 22.35
N GLY A 13 -27.36 -28.13 21.24
CA GLY A 13 -25.91 -28.06 21.20
C GLY A 13 -25.39 -26.74 21.78
N PRO A 14 -24.13 -26.70 22.24
CA PRO A 14 -23.56 -25.51 22.86
C PRO A 14 -23.50 -24.35 21.86
N THR A 15 -24.03 -23.21 22.26
CA THR A 15 -23.88 -21.92 21.58
C THR A 15 -22.40 -21.56 21.51
N PRO A 16 -21.86 -21.10 20.35
CA PRO A 16 -20.50 -20.61 20.31
C PRO A 16 -20.40 -19.35 21.17
N THR A 17 -19.65 -19.43 22.24
CA THR A 17 -19.27 -18.29 23.08
C THR A 17 -18.34 -17.42 22.23
N THR A 18 -18.87 -16.34 21.70
CA THR A 18 -18.06 -15.29 21.06
C THR A 18 -17.27 -14.63 22.19
N THR A 19 -16.01 -15.00 22.32
CA THR A 19 -15.04 -14.29 23.14
C THR A 19 -14.86 -12.92 22.51
N PRO A 20 -15.12 -11.81 23.21
CA PRO A 20 -14.76 -10.49 22.69
C PRO A 20 -13.24 -10.46 22.58
N SER A 21 -12.73 -10.31 21.36
CA SER A 21 -11.35 -9.99 21.10
C SER A 21 -11.07 -8.64 21.81
N SER A 22 -10.43 -8.73 22.97
CA SER A 22 -9.91 -7.59 23.69
C SER A 22 -8.80 -6.99 22.85
N ARG A 23 -9.11 -5.94 22.06
CA ARG A 23 -8.10 -5.02 21.54
C ARG A 23 -7.26 -4.55 22.72
N PRO A 24 -5.92 -4.61 22.63
CA PRO A 24 -5.10 -3.99 23.65
C PRO A 24 -5.36 -2.48 23.58
N SER A 25 -6.02 -1.96 24.61
CA SER A 25 -6.21 -0.55 24.87
C SER A 25 -4.88 0.02 25.34
N SER A 26 -4.45 1.13 24.71
CA SER A 26 -3.31 1.98 25.07
C SER A 26 -1.97 1.24 25.25
N ALA A 27 -1.16 1.36 24.23
CA ALA A 27 0.18 0.84 24.19
C ALA A 27 1.12 1.54 25.20
N PRO A 28 1.96 0.80 25.98
CA PRO A 28 2.83 1.38 27.01
C PRO A 28 3.93 2.25 26.41
N ALA A 29 4.48 3.19 27.19
CA ALA A 29 5.47 4.21 26.79
C ALA A 29 6.80 3.67 26.18
N GLY A 30 6.93 2.34 26.02
CA GLY A 30 8.10 1.66 25.45
C GLY A 30 7.96 1.15 24.03
N GLU A 31 6.80 1.28 23.39
CA GLU A 31 6.47 0.64 22.10
C GLU A 31 7.32 1.06 20.93
N TRP A 32 7.77 2.32 20.89
CA TRP A 32 8.65 2.75 19.81
C TRP A 32 9.96 1.97 19.75
N LYS A 33 10.50 1.50 20.91
CA LYS A 33 11.70 0.66 20.95
C LYS A 33 11.46 -0.70 20.30
N GLN A 34 10.26 -1.25 20.52
CA GLN A 34 9.86 -2.51 19.90
C GLN A 34 9.69 -2.32 18.39
N ALA A 35 9.07 -1.22 17.95
CA ALA A 35 8.92 -0.89 16.53
C ALA A 35 10.30 -0.70 15.87
N ALA A 36 11.23 0.01 16.51
CA ALA A 36 12.60 0.18 16.03
C ALA A 36 13.32 -1.16 15.88
N ALA A 37 13.34 -1.98 16.93
CA ALA A 37 13.94 -3.31 16.91
C ALA A 37 13.30 -4.25 15.88
N TYR A 38 11.98 -4.13 15.68
CA TYR A 38 11.25 -4.92 14.68
C TYR A 38 11.72 -4.60 13.26
N VAL A 39 11.86 -3.33 12.88
CA VAL A 39 12.38 -2.97 11.56
C VAL A 39 13.86 -3.31 11.42
N GLU A 40 14.68 -3.00 12.44
CA GLU A 40 16.11 -3.25 12.44
C GLU A 40 16.44 -4.75 12.24
N ALA A 41 15.65 -5.65 12.80
CA ALA A 41 15.83 -7.09 12.67
C ALA A 41 15.73 -7.63 11.24
N ALA A 42 15.17 -6.88 10.30
CA ALA A 42 15.18 -7.23 8.87
C ALA A 42 16.55 -6.98 8.20
N GLY A 43 17.42 -6.19 8.83
CA GLY A 43 18.75 -5.87 8.28
C GLY A 43 18.65 -5.25 6.89
N GLN A 44 19.31 -5.89 5.91
CA GLN A 44 19.33 -5.48 4.50
C GLN A 44 18.43 -6.36 3.60
N ASP A 45 17.59 -7.18 4.18
CA ASP A 45 16.47 -7.78 3.44
C ASP A 45 15.43 -6.68 3.19
N TRP A 46 15.58 -5.98 2.07
CA TRP A 46 14.83 -4.77 1.77
C TRP A 46 13.34 -5.02 1.56
N ASP A 47 12.95 -6.17 1.04
CA ASP A 47 11.54 -6.53 0.86
C ASP A 47 10.89 -6.86 2.21
N GLU A 48 11.58 -7.60 3.08
CA GLU A 48 11.12 -7.87 4.43
C GLU A 48 11.09 -6.59 5.27
N ARG A 49 12.12 -5.74 5.16
CA ARG A 49 12.18 -4.46 5.86
C ARG A 49 11.01 -3.56 5.47
N TRP A 50 10.72 -3.48 4.17
CA TRP A 50 9.58 -2.72 3.69
C TRP A 50 8.25 -3.27 4.21
N SER A 51 8.04 -4.59 4.20
CA SER A 51 6.84 -5.21 4.76
C SER A 51 6.61 -4.83 6.22
N ARG A 52 7.69 -4.77 7.01
CA ARG A 52 7.64 -4.32 8.40
C ARG A 52 7.31 -2.84 8.52
N VAL A 53 7.89 -2.01 7.67
CA VAL A 53 7.58 -0.57 7.60
C VAL A 53 6.11 -0.35 7.23
N GLU A 54 5.57 -1.07 6.25
CA GLU A 54 4.15 -1.00 5.87
C GLU A 54 3.23 -1.35 7.04
N LEU A 55 3.52 -2.42 7.78
CA LEU A 55 2.77 -2.78 8.97
C LEU A 55 2.79 -1.66 10.03
N LEU A 56 3.94 -1.04 10.27
CA LEU A 56 4.05 0.08 11.19
C LEU A 56 3.27 1.31 10.70
N GLN A 57 3.22 1.55 9.39
CA GLN A 57 2.40 2.62 8.80
C GLN A 57 0.91 2.36 9.01
N GLU A 58 0.45 1.11 8.88
CA GLU A 58 -0.94 0.71 9.15
C GLU A 58 -1.30 0.92 10.62
N LEU A 59 -0.48 0.45 11.54
CA LEU A 59 -0.68 0.65 12.97
C LEU A 59 -0.72 2.14 13.36
N ALA A 60 0.15 2.96 12.75
CA ALA A 60 0.20 4.39 12.99
C ALA A 60 -1.01 5.16 12.44
N GLN A 61 -1.84 4.57 11.59
CA GLN A 61 -3.11 5.17 11.15
C GLN A 61 -4.13 5.22 12.29
N GLU A 62 -4.11 4.24 13.19
CA GLU A 62 -5.02 4.18 14.34
C GLU A 62 -4.48 5.05 15.49
N ASP A 63 -3.19 4.91 15.82
CA ASP A 63 -2.50 5.70 16.86
C ASP A 63 -1.03 5.91 16.45
N ASP A 64 -0.61 7.16 16.29
CA ASP A 64 0.75 7.52 15.90
C ASP A 64 1.58 8.14 17.04
N ASP A 65 1.13 8.09 18.29
CA ASP A 65 1.83 8.70 19.42
C ASP A 65 3.17 8.01 19.73
N TRP A 66 3.23 6.68 19.53
CA TRP A 66 4.49 5.94 19.64
C TRP A 66 5.50 6.40 18.56
N LEU A 67 5.04 6.68 17.34
CA LEU A 67 5.89 7.16 16.24
C LEU A 67 6.40 8.58 16.52
N LYS A 68 5.56 9.46 17.06
CA LYS A 68 5.96 10.81 17.48
C LYS A 68 7.03 10.74 18.58
N ARG A 69 6.87 9.83 19.55
CA ARG A 69 7.88 9.59 20.60
C ARG A 69 9.19 9.05 20.00
N TRP A 70 9.12 8.13 19.05
CA TRP A 70 10.30 7.62 18.35
C TRP A 70 11.04 8.73 17.62
N ARG A 71 10.33 9.50 16.82
CA ARG A 71 10.90 10.67 16.10
C ARG A 71 11.51 11.72 17.03
N LYS A 72 10.91 11.92 18.20
CA LYS A 72 11.45 12.85 19.22
C LYS A 72 12.71 12.32 19.89
N ALA A 73 12.75 11.03 20.19
CA ALA A 73 13.88 10.38 20.85
C ALA A 73 15.07 10.18 19.89
N HIS A 74 14.78 9.90 18.62
CA HIS A 74 15.74 9.60 17.55
C HIS A 74 15.39 10.37 16.28
N PRO A 75 15.63 11.69 16.23
CA PRO A 75 15.32 12.51 15.03
C PRO A 75 16.15 12.09 13.81
N GLU A 76 17.29 11.44 14.02
CA GLU A 76 18.20 10.88 13.01
C GLU A 76 17.75 9.52 12.47
N SER A 77 16.70 8.88 13.04
CA SER A 77 16.24 7.56 12.62
C SER A 77 15.59 7.62 11.23
N GLY A 78 16.24 7.01 10.23
CA GLY A 78 15.71 6.86 8.88
C GLY A 78 14.44 6.01 8.86
N ASP A 79 14.36 4.97 9.70
CA ASP A 79 13.17 4.12 9.81
C ASP A 79 11.95 4.90 10.31
N ALA A 80 12.11 5.63 11.42
CA ALA A 80 11.04 6.45 11.95
C ALA A 80 10.61 7.54 10.95
N ALA A 81 11.55 8.09 10.18
CA ALA A 81 11.27 9.05 9.13
C ALA A 81 10.51 8.42 7.98
N THR A 82 10.87 7.20 7.55
CA THR A 82 10.21 6.44 6.47
C THR A 82 8.79 6.05 6.87
N VAL A 83 8.59 5.52 8.08
CA VAL A 83 7.25 5.22 8.61
C VAL A 83 6.37 6.47 8.61
N ARG A 84 6.90 7.61 9.08
CA ARG A 84 6.16 8.88 9.08
C ARG A 84 5.78 9.34 7.68
N ALA A 85 6.73 9.31 6.74
CA ALA A 85 6.48 9.73 5.36
C ALA A 85 5.40 8.85 4.69
N GLY A 86 5.48 7.53 4.87
CA GLY A 86 4.47 6.60 4.38
C GLY A 86 3.10 6.83 5.02
N LEU A 87 3.05 7.03 6.34
CA LEU A 87 1.80 7.37 7.04
C LEU A 87 1.13 8.63 6.46
N MET A 88 1.92 9.65 6.11
CA MET A 88 1.38 10.88 5.48
C MET A 88 0.76 10.58 4.13
N VAL A 89 1.39 9.73 3.31
CA VAL A 89 0.84 9.26 2.03
C VAL A 89 -0.43 8.46 2.27
N HIS A 90 -0.44 7.51 3.20
CA HIS A 90 -1.62 6.70 3.54
C HIS A 90 -2.81 7.58 3.97
N ARG A 91 -2.58 8.57 4.82
CA ARG A 91 -3.62 9.53 5.25
C ARG A 91 -4.17 10.36 4.09
N ALA A 92 -3.32 10.80 3.19
CA ALA A 92 -3.75 11.48 1.97
C ALA A 92 -4.66 10.57 1.12
N TRP A 93 -4.24 9.33 0.88
CA TRP A 93 -5.04 8.35 0.14
C TRP A 93 -6.35 7.98 0.83
N ALA A 94 -6.39 7.91 2.15
CA ALA A 94 -7.63 7.67 2.91
C ALA A 94 -8.67 8.78 2.69
N ILE A 95 -8.23 10.05 2.62
CA ILE A 95 -9.10 11.20 2.32
C ILE A 95 -9.62 11.12 0.88
N ARG A 96 -8.77 10.78 -0.09
CA ARG A 96 -9.18 10.62 -1.49
C ARG A 96 -10.15 9.45 -1.66
N GLY A 97 -9.95 8.37 -0.91
CA GLY A 97 -10.69 7.12 -1.06
C GLY A 97 -10.34 6.34 -2.33
N SER A 98 -10.98 5.19 -2.51
CA SER A 98 -10.76 4.26 -3.64
C SER A 98 -11.54 4.60 -4.90
N ALA A 99 -12.44 5.58 -4.85
CA ALA A 99 -13.30 5.95 -5.97
C ALA A 99 -12.50 6.51 -7.16
N TYR A 100 -13.07 6.43 -8.37
CA TYR A 100 -12.50 7.11 -9.54
C TYR A 100 -12.42 8.63 -9.30
N ALA A 101 -11.41 9.28 -9.87
CA ALA A 101 -11.16 10.70 -9.67
C ALA A 101 -12.40 11.58 -9.91
N HIS A 102 -13.20 11.27 -10.94
CA HIS A 102 -14.43 12.00 -11.25
C HIS A 102 -15.59 11.80 -10.25
N LYS A 103 -15.45 10.85 -9.30
CA LYS A 103 -16.42 10.58 -8.24
C LYS A 103 -15.97 11.08 -6.86
N VAL A 104 -14.72 11.55 -6.76
CA VAL A 104 -14.18 12.17 -5.54
C VAL A 104 -14.63 13.61 -5.46
N SER A 105 -15.10 14.07 -4.30
CA SER A 105 -15.49 15.47 -4.13
C SER A 105 -14.29 16.40 -4.33
N GLN A 106 -14.51 17.60 -4.85
CA GLN A 106 -13.45 18.58 -5.06
C GLN A 106 -12.69 18.87 -3.75
N ALA A 107 -13.40 19.03 -2.63
CA ALA A 107 -12.80 19.29 -1.33
C ALA A 107 -11.84 18.18 -0.88
N HIS A 108 -12.18 16.90 -1.12
CA HIS A 108 -11.29 15.76 -0.84
C HIS A 108 -10.08 15.76 -1.77
N MET A 109 -10.28 16.07 -3.05
CA MET A 109 -9.19 16.16 -4.02
C MET A 109 -8.21 17.29 -3.67
N ASP A 110 -8.71 18.47 -3.30
CA ASP A 110 -7.89 19.62 -2.91
C ASP A 110 -7.08 19.30 -1.63
N THR A 111 -7.69 18.61 -0.67
CA THR A 111 -7.00 18.20 0.56
C THR A 111 -5.94 17.16 0.26
N PHE A 112 -6.25 16.15 -0.56
CA PHE A 112 -5.30 15.15 -1.02
C PHE A 112 -4.07 15.80 -1.69
N GLN A 113 -4.30 16.71 -2.64
CA GLN A 113 -3.22 17.39 -3.36
C GLN A 113 -2.38 18.30 -2.47
N ARG A 114 -2.95 18.90 -1.42
CA ARG A 114 -2.19 19.72 -0.46
C ARG A 114 -1.31 18.91 0.48
N MET A 115 -1.69 17.67 0.82
CA MET A 115 -0.94 16.82 1.74
C MET A 115 0.27 16.14 1.09
N LEU A 116 0.20 15.87 -0.21
CA LEU A 116 1.23 15.09 -0.90
C LEU A 116 2.59 15.77 -1.02
N PRO A 117 2.72 17.10 -1.24
CA PRO A 117 4.01 17.77 -1.24
C PRO A 117 4.76 17.63 0.09
N ASP A 118 4.05 17.71 1.22
CA ASP A 118 4.65 17.51 2.54
C ASP A 118 5.08 16.06 2.76
N ALA A 119 4.30 15.09 2.27
CA ALA A 119 4.67 13.69 2.29
C ALA A 119 5.90 13.40 1.42
N MET A 120 5.97 13.99 0.23
CA MET A 120 7.14 13.91 -0.66
C MET A 120 8.39 14.49 0.02
N LYS A 121 8.27 15.66 0.64
CA LYS A 121 9.35 16.28 1.40
C LYS A 121 9.82 15.38 2.55
N ALA A 122 8.88 14.81 3.32
CA ALA A 122 9.22 13.89 4.41
C ALA A 122 9.92 12.61 3.90
N ALA A 123 9.56 12.12 2.71
CA ALA A 123 10.23 10.97 2.09
C ALA A 123 11.65 11.31 1.61
N HIS A 124 11.88 12.53 1.10
CA HIS A 124 13.23 13.01 0.79
C HIS A 124 14.09 13.11 2.05
N GLU A 125 13.58 13.73 3.13
CA GLU A 125 14.27 13.78 4.43
C GLU A 125 14.64 12.37 4.92
N ALA A 126 13.72 11.41 4.81
CA ALA A 126 13.99 10.02 5.17
C ALA A 126 15.11 9.39 4.32
N SER A 127 15.16 9.70 3.01
CA SER A 127 16.18 9.19 2.10
C SER A 127 17.57 9.77 2.39
N GLU A 128 17.65 10.97 2.97
CA GLU A 128 18.91 11.57 3.43
C GLU A 128 19.40 10.93 4.73
N LEU A 129 18.48 10.57 5.64
CA LEU A 129 18.80 9.88 6.90
C LEU A 129 19.18 8.41 6.69
N ALA A 130 18.63 7.75 5.67
CA ALA A 130 18.92 6.35 5.34
C ALA A 130 19.27 6.20 3.84
N PRO A 131 20.47 6.64 3.39
CA PRO A 131 20.80 6.69 1.96
C PRO A 131 20.82 5.34 1.25
N ALA A 132 21.03 4.24 1.97
CA ALA A 132 21.04 2.89 1.42
C ALA A 132 19.65 2.26 1.37
N ASP A 133 18.68 2.76 2.15
CA ASP A 133 17.35 2.18 2.26
C ASP A 133 16.48 2.57 1.05
N PRO A 134 15.89 1.59 0.32
CA PRO A 134 14.96 1.85 -0.76
C PRO A 134 13.57 2.31 -0.28
N GLY A 135 13.19 2.08 0.98
CA GLY A 135 11.86 2.37 1.52
C GLY A 135 11.39 3.81 1.30
N PRO A 136 12.18 4.85 1.58
CA PRO A 136 11.82 6.23 1.25
C PRO A 136 11.50 6.44 -0.24
N TRP A 137 12.19 5.73 -1.13
CA TRP A 137 11.96 5.80 -2.58
C TRP A 137 10.64 5.16 -2.98
N VAL A 138 10.21 4.09 -2.30
CA VAL A 138 8.86 3.51 -2.49
C VAL A 138 7.79 4.52 -2.12
N VAL A 139 7.97 5.23 -1.00
CA VAL A 139 7.05 6.31 -0.58
C VAL A 139 7.02 7.43 -1.63
N MET A 140 8.18 7.87 -2.13
CA MET A 140 8.27 8.90 -3.17
C MET A 140 7.58 8.48 -4.46
N LEU A 141 7.73 7.23 -4.92
CA LEU A 141 7.04 6.71 -6.11
C LEU A 141 5.52 6.74 -5.94
N THR A 142 5.03 6.38 -4.74
CA THR A 142 3.59 6.42 -4.43
C THR A 142 3.05 7.84 -4.45
N ALA A 143 3.77 8.80 -3.88
CA ALA A 143 3.41 10.21 -3.87
C ALA A 143 3.51 10.84 -5.28
N ALA A 144 4.56 10.53 -6.04
CA ALA A 144 4.80 11.07 -7.38
C ALA A 144 3.68 10.71 -8.37
N ARG A 145 3.15 9.47 -8.27
CA ARG A 145 1.97 9.03 -9.05
C ARG A 145 0.76 9.94 -8.81
N ALA A 146 0.55 10.34 -7.57
CA ALA A 146 -0.56 11.17 -7.17
C ALA A 146 -0.33 12.68 -7.44
N LEU A 147 0.94 13.10 -7.45
CA LEU A 147 1.38 14.47 -7.77
C LEU A 147 1.48 14.74 -9.28
N ASN A 148 1.09 13.78 -10.13
CA ASN A 148 1.16 13.90 -11.57
C ASN A 148 2.57 14.20 -12.12
N TYR A 149 3.60 13.57 -11.54
CA TYR A 149 4.96 13.67 -12.08
C TYR A 149 4.97 13.16 -13.52
N ASP A 150 5.72 13.85 -14.39
CA ASP A 150 5.92 13.39 -15.76
C ASP A 150 6.79 12.12 -15.82
N HIS A 151 6.81 11.48 -16.99
CA HIS A 151 7.55 10.22 -17.19
C HIS A 151 9.04 10.34 -16.84
N GLY A 152 9.66 11.50 -17.16
CA GLY A 152 11.06 11.74 -16.87
C GLY A 152 11.34 11.90 -15.37
N GLN A 153 10.47 12.65 -14.68
CA GLN A 153 10.57 12.83 -13.23
C GLN A 153 10.37 11.50 -12.50
N PHE A 154 9.34 10.74 -12.89
CA PHE A 154 9.06 9.43 -12.29
C PHE A 154 10.18 8.43 -12.54
N SER A 155 10.71 8.37 -13.78
CA SER A 155 11.82 7.48 -14.13
C SER A 155 13.08 7.76 -13.32
N ARG A 156 13.38 9.02 -12.99
CA ARG A 156 14.50 9.38 -12.11
C ARG A 156 14.32 8.85 -10.68
N LEU A 157 13.11 8.95 -10.13
CA LEU A 157 12.80 8.37 -8.81
C LEU A 157 12.95 6.84 -8.84
N PHE A 158 12.42 6.19 -9.88
CA PHE A 158 12.53 4.75 -10.01
C PHE A 158 13.98 4.28 -10.17
N ALA A 159 14.81 5.01 -10.94
CA ALA A 159 16.24 4.74 -11.03
C ALA A 159 16.94 4.88 -9.67
N GLY A 160 16.55 5.87 -8.86
CA GLY A 160 17.06 6.02 -7.50
C GLY A 160 16.73 4.83 -6.59
N LEU A 161 15.53 4.27 -6.71
CA LEU A 161 15.16 3.02 -6.04
C LEU A 161 16.02 1.85 -6.54
N GLN A 162 16.14 1.68 -7.87
CA GLN A 162 16.88 0.58 -8.47
C GLN A 162 18.38 0.58 -8.11
N THR A 163 18.97 1.76 -7.91
CA THR A 163 20.36 1.87 -7.45
C THR A 163 20.58 1.24 -6.08
N ARG A 164 19.54 1.20 -5.23
CA ARG A 164 19.57 0.66 -3.86
C ARG A 164 19.13 -0.80 -3.80
N ALA A 165 18.02 -1.08 -4.47
CA ALA A 165 17.40 -2.40 -4.50
C ALA A 165 16.79 -2.64 -5.90
N PRO A 166 17.58 -3.15 -6.86
CA PRO A 166 17.17 -3.27 -8.26
C PRO A 166 15.94 -4.16 -8.47
N TYR A 167 15.66 -5.04 -7.53
CA TYR A 167 14.58 -6.02 -7.62
C TYR A 167 13.53 -5.85 -6.53
N HIS A 168 13.47 -4.69 -5.90
CA HIS A 168 12.54 -4.39 -4.81
C HIS A 168 11.09 -4.54 -5.23
N TRP A 169 10.38 -5.49 -4.62
CA TRP A 169 9.01 -5.87 -5.01
C TRP A 169 8.03 -4.70 -4.99
N ALA A 170 7.87 -4.07 -3.83
CA ALA A 170 6.91 -2.99 -3.64
C ALA A 170 7.20 -1.80 -4.56
N GLY A 171 8.49 -1.47 -4.76
CA GLY A 171 8.88 -0.40 -5.68
C GLY A 171 8.47 -0.67 -7.13
N HIS A 172 8.63 -1.92 -7.58
CA HIS A 172 8.18 -2.32 -8.93
C HIS A 172 6.66 -2.31 -9.05
N LEU A 173 5.91 -2.68 -8.00
CA LEU A 173 4.45 -2.57 -8.02
C LEU A 173 3.99 -1.10 -8.10
N GLN A 174 4.63 -0.17 -7.38
CA GLN A 174 4.32 1.25 -7.49
C GLN A 174 4.62 1.79 -8.90
N ALA A 175 5.73 1.34 -9.50
CA ALA A 175 6.08 1.72 -10.86
C ALA A 175 5.10 1.12 -11.89
N LEU A 176 4.70 -0.14 -11.75
CA LEU A 176 3.67 -0.74 -12.60
C LEU A 176 2.37 0.06 -12.58
N GLN A 177 1.92 0.44 -11.37
CA GLN A 177 0.73 1.26 -11.20
C GLN A 177 0.85 2.62 -11.88
N TYR A 178 2.01 3.26 -11.83
CA TYR A 178 2.25 4.51 -12.55
C TYR A 178 2.10 4.34 -14.06
N TRP A 179 2.67 3.26 -14.62
CA TRP A 179 2.66 3.00 -16.06
C TRP A 179 1.33 2.45 -16.58
N CYS A 180 0.36 2.11 -15.74
CA CYS A 180 -0.93 1.64 -16.21
C CYS A 180 -1.82 2.78 -16.74
N ALA A 181 -2.74 2.44 -17.64
CA ALA A 181 -3.67 3.39 -18.27
C ALA A 181 -4.64 4.09 -17.30
N LYS A 182 -4.74 3.61 -16.06
CA LYS A 182 -5.51 4.25 -14.99
C LYS A 182 -4.82 5.51 -14.45
N TRP A 183 -3.51 5.61 -14.63
CA TRP A 183 -2.67 6.69 -14.11
C TRP A 183 -2.01 7.47 -15.26
N HIS A 184 -0.72 7.32 -15.47
CA HIS A 184 0.07 8.17 -16.37
C HIS A 184 0.57 7.43 -17.61
N GLY A 185 0.22 6.15 -17.75
CA GLY A 185 0.69 5.29 -18.84
C GLY A 185 -0.42 4.80 -19.76
N SER A 186 -0.15 3.65 -20.35
CA SER A 186 -1.06 2.91 -21.22
C SER A 186 -0.90 1.41 -20.97
N ASP A 187 -1.70 0.57 -21.65
CA ASP A 187 -1.54 -0.87 -21.57
C ASP A 187 -0.18 -1.29 -22.12
N GLU A 188 0.25 -0.69 -23.21
CA GLU A 188 1.56 -0.96 -23.84
C GLU A 188 2.69 -0.61 -22.85
N LEU A 189 2.68 0.58 -22.25
CA LEU A 189 3.71 1.00 -21.29
C LEU A 189 3.74 0.11 -20.05
N MET A 190 2.58 -0.27 -19.54
CA MET A 190 2.45 -1.18 -18.41
C MET A 190 3.05 -2.56 -18.72
N TYR A 191 2.69 -3.14 -19.87
CA TYR A 191 3.22 -4.44 -20.28
C TYR A 191 4.71 -4.39 -20.62
N ASP A 192 5.19 -3.32 -21.25
CA ASP A 192 6.60 -3.14 -21.51
C ASP A 192 7.42 -3.03 -20.22
N PHE A 193 6.91 -2.31 -19.22
CA PHE A 193 7.52 -2.27 -17.91
C PHE A 193 7.56 -3.65 -17.26
N ALA A 194 6.43 -4.36 -17.24
CA ALA A 194 6.31 -5.69 -16.64
C ALA A 194 7.21 -6.73 -17.32
N LYS A 195 7.32 -6.70 -18.65
CA LYS A 195 8.23 -7.57 -19.42
C LYS A 195 9.70 -7.29 -19.09
N ARG A 196 10.10 -6.02 -18.95
CA ARG A 196 11.46 -5.67 -18.54
C ARG A 196 11.77 -6.15 -17.12
N ALA A 197 10.82 -5.99 -16.18
CA ALA A 197 10.97 -6.51 -14.81
C ALA A 197 11.13 -8.03 -14.80
N LEU A 198 10.30 -8.75 -15.58
CA LEU A 198 10.39 -10.20 -15.74
C LEU A 198 11.75 -10.63 -16.32
N ALA A 199 12.22 -9.98 -17.37
CA ALA A 199 13.47 -10.31 -18.03
C ALA A 199 14.72 -10.02 -17.16
N ALA A 200 14.64 -9.02 -16.27
CA ALA A 200 15.70 -8.66 -15.35
C ALA A 200 15.71 -9.48 -14.06
N ALA A 201 14.64 -10.23 -13.78
CA ALA A 201 14.46 -10.96 -12.52
C ALA A 201 15.52 -12.06 -12.35
N PRO A 202 16.27 -12.06 -11.22
CA PRO A 202 17.17 -13.16 -10.91
C PRO A 202 16.40 -14.44 -10.56
N PRO A 203 17.04 -15.62 -10.69
CA PRO A 203 16.44 -16.88 -10.29
C PRO A 203 15.95 -16.84 -8.84
N GLY A 204 14.72 -17.32 -8.60
CA GLY A 204 14.10 -17.32 -7.25
C GLY A 204 13.50 -15.99 -6.81
N SER A 205 13.59 -14.92 -7.59
CA SER A 205 12.96 -13.64 -7.30
C SER A 205 11.43 -13.72 -7.43
N VAL A 206 10.73 -12.93 -6.64
CA VAL A 206 9.26 -12.74 -6.76
C VAL A 206 8.89 -11.75 -7.87
N LEU A 207 9.87 -11.07 -8.45
CA LEU A 207 9.67 -9.99 -9.43
C LEU A 207 8.87 -10.42 -10.68
N PRO A 208 8.93 -11.70 -11.17
CA PRO A 208 8.03 -12.16 -12.22
C PRO A 208 6.53 -11.97 -11.92
N GLY A 209 6.15 -11.90 -10.65
CA GLY A 209 4.80 -11.59 -10.21
C GLY A 209 4.30 -10.22 -10.68
N VAL A 210 5.19 -9.26 -10.97
CA VAL A 210 4.84 -7.95 -11.54
C VAL A 210 4.08 -8.11 -12.87
N TYR A 211 4.47 -9.11 -13.68
CA TYR A 211 3.77 -9.40 -14.93
C TYR A 211 2.37 -9.98 -14.68
N LEU A 212 2.19 -10.79 -13.64
CA LEU A 212 0.87 -11.30 -13.24
C LEU A 212 -0.05 -10.16 -12.75
N TYR A 213 0.50 -9.18 -12.05
CA TYR A 213 -0.25 -7.98 -11.67
C TYR A 213 -0.66 -7.14 -12.89
N ALA A 214 0.17 -7.06 -13.93
CA ALA A 214 -0.21 -6.39 -15.17
C ALA A 214 -1.39 -7.10 -15.86
N LEU A 215 -1.40 -8.43 -15.88
CA LEU A 215 -2.52 -9.23 -16.41
C LEU A 215 -3.81 -9.02 -15.60
N ASP A 216 -3.73 -8.98 -14.27
CA ASP A 216 -4.89 -8.74 -13.40
C ASP A 216 -5.47 -7.33 -13.59
N GLU A 217 -4.63 -6.30 -13.66
CA GLU A 217 -5.05 -4.91 -13.90
C GLU A 217 -5.79 -4.77 -15.24
N ASP A 218 -5.30 -5.42 -16.30
CA ASP A 218 -5.98 -5.45 -17.61
C ASP A 218 -7.29 -6.24 -17.56
N GLY A 219 -7.30 -7.42 -16.92
CA GLY A 219 -8.49 -8.24 -16.72
C GLY A 219 -9.61 -7.51 -15.99
N GLN A 220 -9.28 -6.80 -14.92
CA GLN A 220 -10.23 -5.98 -14.17
C GLN A 220 -10.82 -4.84 -15.00
N ARG A 221 -10.06 -4.24 -15.92
CA ARG A 221 -10.56 -3.19 -16.81
C ARG A 221 -11.43 -3.73 -17.92
N SER A 222 -11.03 -4.85 -18.53
CA SER A 222 -11.76 -5.52 -19.60
C SER A 222 -13.11 -6.05 -19.09
N GLY A 223 -13.15 -6.64 -17.90
CA GLY A 223 -14.38 -7.06 -17.24
C GLY A 223 -15.34 -5.90 -16.95
N ARG A 224 -14.81 -4.76 -16.50
CA ARG A 224 -15.61 -3.54 -16.24
C ARG A 224 -16.15 -2.91 -17.53
N ARG A 225 -15.40 -2.95 -18.63
CA ARG A 225 -15.88 -2.49 -19.95
C ARG A 225 -17.05 -3.33 -20.44
N ARG A 226 -16.99 -4.66 -20.33
CA ARG A 226 -18.08 -5.57 -20.71
C ARG A 226 -19.36 -5.30 -19.92
N MET A 227 -19.29 -5.17 -18.59
CA MET A 227 -20.45 -4.85 -17.76
C MET A 227 -21.05 -3.47 -18.03
N GLY A 228 -20.24 -2.49 -18.40
CA GLY A 228 -20.69 -1.14 -18.80
C GLY A 228 -21.44 -1.13 -20.12
N THR A 229 -21.03 -1.97 -21.07
CA THR A 229 -21.67 -2.10 -22.39
C THR A 229 -23.02 -2.82 -22.27
N GLU A 230 -23.11 -3.87 -21.47
CA GLU A 230 -24.36 -4.62 -21.23
C GLU A 230 -25.43 -3.77 -20.53
N ARG A 231 -25.05 -2.84 -19.64
CA ARG A 231 -25.99 -1.90 -19.02
C ARG A 231 -26.53 -0.87 -20.01
N ARG A 232 -25.74 -0.44 -21.00
CA ARG A 232 -26.20 0.49 -22.04
C ARG A 232 -27.16 -0.17 -23.04
N THR A 233 -26.95 -1.44 -23.35
CA THR A 233 -27.82 -2.16 -24.29
C THR A 233 -29.15 -2.59 -23.68
N ARG A 234 -29.24 -2.75 -22.35
CA ARG A 234 -30.51 -3.06 -21.65
C ARG A 234 -31.35 -1.83 -21.29
N GLY A 235 -30.85 -0.62 -21.51
CA GLY A 235 -31.57 0.63 -21.24
C GLY A 235 -32.24 1.26 -22.49
N CYS A 236 -32.23 0.59 -23.65
CA CYS A 236 -32.85 1.01 -24.89
C CYS A 236 -33.91 0.00 -25.35
N CYS A 237 -34.89 -0.31 -24.49
CA CYS A 237 -36.18 -0.98 -24.86
C CYS A 237 -37.30 -0.29 -24.11
#